data_4088ab0fe82664b6ca734b606bfc0432
#
_entry.id   4088ab0fe82664b6ca734b606bfc0432
#
_cell.length_a   1.000
_cell.length_b   1.000
_cell.length_c   1.000
_cell.angle_alpha   90.00
_cell.angle_beta   90.00
_cell.angle_gamma   90.00
#
_symmetry.space_group_name_H-M   'P 1'
#
loop_
_entity.id
_entity.type
_entity.pdbx_description
1 polymer ?
#
loop_
_entity_poly.entity_id
_entity_poly.type
_entity_poly.pdbx_seq_one_letter_code
_entity_poly.pdbx_strand_id
1 'polypeptide(L)'
;MWLPTLVLGVWTLFSHSTADAAMQEAKHFVVDIISINGEEFVVKDENGKEAQIHVGTETEKFGQLQPGDRVDAWIFPNGQAKTLMILRSASIAKEEQKQREAQQRAEAQPERPPQPAESAAR
;
A
#
# COMPACT_ATOMS: atom_id res chain seq x y z
N MET A 1 12.92 -62.60 40.63
CA MET A 1 13.79 -61.50 40.22
C MET A 1 13.03 -60.60 39.27
N TRP A 2 12.66 -59.49 39.75
CA TRP A 2 11.89 -58.52 38.98
C TRP A 2 12.76 -57.34 38.69
N LEU A 3 12.99 -57.03 37.42
CA LEU A 3 13.71 -55.85 36.98
C LEU A 3 12.70 -54.75 36.73
N PRO A 4 12.81 -53.60 37.37
CA PRO A 4 11.98 -52.47 37.01
C PRO A 4 12.50 -51.86 35.73
N THR A 5 11.64 -51.83 34.76
CA THR A 5 11.90 -51.13 33.49
C THR A 5 11.88 -49.64 33.75
N LEU A 6 13.05 -49.02 33.68
CA LEU A 6 13.20 -47.62 33.73
C LEU A 6 12.80 -47.03 32.38
N VAL A 7 11.60 -46.46 32.32
CA VAL A 7 11.18 -45.67 31.17
C VAL A 7 11.81 -44.29 31.33
N LEU A 8 12.88 -44.05 30.62
CA LEU A 8 13.44 -42.74 30.45
C LEU A 8 12.57 -41.95 29.46
N GLY A 9 11.70 -41.13 30.01
CA GLY A 9 10.96 -40.16 29.25
C GLY A 9 11.94 -39.10 28.72
N VAL A 10 12.19 -39.16 27.44
CA VAL A 10 12.90 -38.08 26.74
C VAL A 10 11.94 -36.91 26.63
N TRP A 11 12.09 -35.97 27.51
CA TRP A 11 11.47 -34.67 27.39
C TRP A 11 12.26 -33.88 26.37
N THR A 12 11.85 -33.90 25.12
CA THR A 12 12.32 -32.98 24.12
C THR A 12 11.78 -31.60 24.47
N LEU A 13 12.62 -30.80 25.08
CA LEU A 13 12.41 -29.39 25.25
C LEU A 13 12.44 -28.77 23.86
N PHE A 14 11.26 -28.50 23.33
CA PHE A 14 11.12 -27.63 22.18
C PHE A 14 11.45 -26.22 22.69
N SER A 15 12.72 -25.89 22.59
CA SER A 15 13.17 -24.51 22.75
C SER A 15 12.66 -23.73 21.55
N HIS A 16 11.50 -23.15 21.68
CA HIS A 16 11.04 -22.17 20.72
C HIS A 16 11.91 -20.92 20.97
N SER A 17 12.87 -20.73 20.10
CA SER A 17 13.64 -19.50 20.11
C SER A 17 12.73 -18.37 19.64
N THR A 18 12.13 -17.69 20.57
CA THR A 18 11.34 -16.50 20.30
C THR A 18 12.22 -15.26 20.06
N ALA A 19 13.54 -15.44 20.04
CA ALA A 19 14.47 -14.34 19.90
C ALA A 19 14.55 -13.76 18.47
N ASP A 20 14.19 -14.54 17.46
CA ASP A 20 14.28 -14.08 16.06
C ASP A 20 13.18 -13.09 15.68
N ALA A 21 12.05 -13.10 16.35
CA ALA A 21 10.94 -12.21 16.04
C ALA A 21 11.24 -10.74 16.41
N ALA A 22 12.12 -10.50 17.36
CA ALA A 22 12.44 -9.15 17.84
C ALA A 22 13.45 -8.41 16.95
N MET A 23 14.13 -9.11 16.04
CA MET A 23 15.19 -8.53 15.19
C MET A 23 14.79 -8.35 13.74
N GLN A 24 13.53 -8.55 13.39
CA GLN A 24 13.08 -8.35 12.02
C GLN A 24 12.92 -6.85 11.76
N GLU A 25 13.78 -6.34 10.91
CA GLU A 25 13.70 -4.94 10.50
C GLU A 25 12.60 -4.76 9.46
N ALA A 26 11.85 -3.69 9.62
CA ALA A 26 10.89 -3.29 8.61
C ALA A 26 11.62 -2.77 7.38
N LYS A 27 11.20 -3.23 6.21
CA LYS A 27 11.71 -2.76 4.93
C LYS A 27 10.82 -1.65 4.38
N HIS A 28 11.43 -0.73 3.71
CA HIS A 28 10.76 0.40 3.08
C HIS A 28 10.26 0.04 1.69
N PHE A 29 9.00 0.35 1.43
CA PHE A 29 8.37 0.18 0.13
C PHE A 29 7.52 1.40 -0.19
N VAL A 30 7.47 1.75 -1.46
CA VAL A 30 6.51 2.71 -1.98
C VAL A 30 5.39 1.91 -2.64
N VAL A 31 4.18 2.03 -2.15
CA VAL A 31 3.05 1.23 -2.59
C VAL A 31 1.82 2.07 -2.82
N ASP A 32 0.95 1.59 -3.69
CA ASP A 32 -0.36 2.18 -3.93
C ASP A 32 -1.42 1.33 -3.22
N ILE A 33 -2.30 1.94 -2.46
CA ILE A 33 -3.39 1.23 -1.79
C ILE A 33 -4.47 0.89 -2.82
N ILE A 34 -4.77 -0.40 -2.95
CA ILE A 34 -5.82 -0.87 -3.87
C ILE A 34 -7.15 -0.97 -3.13
N SER A 35 -7.14 -1.59 -1.96
CA SER A 35 -8.36 -1.75 -1.16
C SER A 35 -8.03 -1.80 0.32
N ILE A 36 -9.01 -1.44 1.13
CA ILE A 36 -8.92 -1.45 2.58
C ILE A 36 -10.11 -2.23 3.13
N ASN A 37 -9.81 -3.33 3.84
CA ASN A 37 -10.79 -4.16 4.48
C ASN A 37 -10.47 -4.26 5.98
N GLY A 38 -10.94 -3.27 6.76
CA GLY A 38 -10.61 -3.22 8.17
C GLY A 38 -9.12 -3.02 8.39
N GLU A 39 -8.46 -4.02 8.95
CA GLU A 39 -7.02 -4.00 9.21
C GLU A 39 -6.20 -4.60 8.06
N GLU A 40 -6.85 -5.19 7.07
CA GLU A 40 -6.18 -5.77 5.92
C GLU A 40 -6.18 -4.80 4.74
N PHE A 41 -5.00 -4.43 4.30
CA PHE A 41 -4.82 -3.56 3.16
C PHE A 41 -4.23 -4.34 2.00
N VAL A 42 -4.83 -4.22 0.82
CA VAL A 42 -4.22 -4.72 -0.40
C VAL A 42 -3.48 -3.57 -1.05
N VAL A 43 -2.21 -3.77 -1.28
CA VAL A 43 -1.32 -2.75 -1.83
C VAL A 43 -0.60 -3.29 -3.05
N LYS A 44 -0.14 -2.40 -3.89
CA LYS A 44 0.60 -2.72 -5.11
C LYS A 44 1.92 -1.97 -5.10
N ASP A 45 3.01 -2.69 -5.33
CA ASP A 45 4.34 -2.08 -5.37
C ASP A 45 4.62 -1.43 -6.73
N GLU A 46 5.79 -0.81 -6.87
CA GLU A 46 6.22 -0.17 -8.10
C GLU A 46 6.36 -1.14 -9.28
N ASN A 47 6.58 -2.41 -9.00
CA ASN A 47 6.68 -3.47 -10.01
C ASN A 47 5.33 -4.01 -10.45
N GLY A 48 4.25 -3.53 -9.84
CA GLY A 48 2.90 -4.01 -10.13
C GLY A 48 2.50 -5.25 -9.34
N LYS A 49 3.31 -5.68 -8.38
CA LYS A 49 3.01 -6.83 -7.55
C LYS A 49 2.08 -6.44 -6.41
N GLU A 50 0.99 -7.17 -6.28
CA GLU A 50 0.04 -6.99 -5.20
C GLU A 50 0.44 -7.78 -3.96
N ALA A 51 0.23 -7.22 -2.80
CA ALA A 51 0.48 -7.85 -1.52
C ALA A 51 -0.58 -7.42 -0.51
N GLN A 52 -0.83 -8.29 0.46
CA GLN A 52 -1.64 -7.94 1.61
C GLN A 52 -0.74 -7.55 2.77
N ILE A 53 -1.08 -6.45 3.41
CA ILE A 53 -0.40 -6.01 4.62
C ILE A 53 -1.42 -5.84 5.75
N HIS A 54 -0.97 -6.11 6.96
CA HIS A 54 -1.78 -5.93 8.15
C HIS A 54 -1.49 -4.57 8.78
N VAL A 55 -2.54 -3.76 8.92
CA VAL A 55 -2.46 -2.42 9.48
C VAL A 55 -3.28 -2.40 10.77
N GLY A 56 -2.62 -2.72 11.86
CA GLY A 56 -3.26 -2.79 13.18
C GLY A 56 -3.13 -1.51 13.98
N THR A 57 -3.48 -1.61 15.26
CA THR A 57 -3.39 -0.49 16.21
C THR A 57 -1.95 -0.06 16.47
N GLU A 58 -1.00 -0.97 16.28
CA GLU A 58 0.43 -0.69 16.49
C GLU A 58 1.07 0.01 15.29
N THR A 59 0.39 0.07 14.16
CA THR A 59 0.88 0.74 12.97
C THR A 59 0.76 2.25 13.11
N GLU A 60 1.86 2.95 12.89
CA GLU A 60 1.85 4.41 12.84
C GLU A 60 1.32 4.88 11.48
N LYS A 61 0.23 5.61 11.50
CA LYS A 61 -0.41 6.14 10.30
C LYS A 61 -0.33 7.65 10.32
N PHE A 62 0.20 8.21 9.26
CA PHE A 62 0.27 9.66 9.07
C PHE A 62 -0.70 10.06 7.97
N GLY A 63 -1.86 10.55 8.39
CA GLY A 63 -2.96 10.96 7.52
C GLY A 63 -4.06 9.90 7.41
N GLN A 64 -5.12 10.26 6.74
CA GLN A 64 -6.22 9.35 6.43
C GLN A 64 -5.92 8.57 5.17
N LEU A 65 -5.80 7.25 5.32
CA LEU A 65 -5.49 6.35 4.22
C LEU A 65 -6.76 5.96 3.49
N GLN A 66 -6.73 6.06 2.18
CA GLN A 66 -7.85 5.71 1.30
C GLN A 66 -7.36 4.86 0.12
N PRO A 67 -8.22 4.03 -0.48
CA PRO A 67 -7.87 3.36 -1.72
C PRO A 67 -7.45 4.36 -2.80
N GLY A 68 -6.37 4.07 -3.49
CA GLY A 68 -5.78 4.95 -4.51
C GLY A 68 -4.69 5.88 -4.00
N ASP A 69 -4.46 5.93 -2.70
CA ASP A 69 -3.37 6.72 -2.13
C ASP A 69 -2.03 6.04 -2.40
N ARG A 70 -1.01 6.83 -2.70
CA ARG A 70 0.38 6.37 -2.73
C ARG A 70 1.01 6.64 -1.37
N VAL A 71 1.58 5.61 -0.78
CA VAL A 71 2.14 5.66 0.57
C VAL A 71 3.56 5.14 0.63
N ASP A 72 4.32 5.75 1.53
CA ASP A 72 5.57 5.19 2.00
C ASP A 72 5.23 4.19 3.10
N ALA A 73 5.60 2.94 2.90
CA ALA A 73 5.27 1.87 3.82
C ALA A 73 6.53 1.20 4.36
N TRP A 74 6.59 1.08 5.67
CA TRP A 74 7.60 0.29 6.36
C TRP A 74 6.92 -1.00 6.82
N ILE A 75 7.30 -2.12 6.23
CA ILE A 75 6.62 -3.39 6.41
C ILE A 75 7.60 -4.42 6.95
N PHE A 76 7.19 -5.12 8.00
CA PHE A 76 7.95 -6.24 8.54
C PHE A 76 7.84 -7.47 7.63
N PRO A 77 8.81 -8.41 7.68
CA PRO A 77 8.76 -9.63 6.88
C PRO A 77 7.51 -10.48 7.09
N ASN A 78 6.85 -10.34 8.23
CA ASN A 78 5.60 -11.05 8.51
C ASN A 78 4.36 -10.42 7.86
N GLY A 79 4.53 -9.32 7.13
CA GLY A 79 3.43 -8.61 6.48
C GLY A 79 2.75 -7.55 7.33
N GLN A 80 3.21 -7.32 8.56
CA GLN A 80 2.67 -6.28 9.42
C GLN A 80 3.28 -4.93 9.06
N ALA A 81 2.46 -3.92 8.88
CA ALA A 81 2.92 -2.57 8.61
C ALA A 81 3.37 -1.89 9.92
N LYS A 82 4.57 -1.33 9.91
CA LYS A 82 5.10 -0.54 11.01
C LYS A 82 4.65 0.90 10.91
N THR A 83 4.84 1.50 9.74
CA THR A 83 4.55 2.91 9.49
C THR A 83 4.00 3.08 8.09
N LEU A 84 2.98 3.91 7.96
CA LEU A 84 2.40 4.30 6.68
C LEU A 84 2.31 5.82 6.60
N MET A 85 2.92 6.40 5.57
CA MET A 85 2.93 7.84 5.35
C MET A 85 2.39 8.14 3.94
N ILE A 86 1.42 9.01 3.84
CA ILE A 86 0.85 9.37 2.55
C ILE A 86 1.84 10.23 1.77
N LEU A 87 2.23 9.78 0.57
CA LEU A 87 3.04 10.54 -0.36
C LEU A 87 2.16 11.34 -1.32
N ARG A 88 1.07 10.73 -1.76
CA ARG A 88 0.15 11.35 -2.69
C ARG A 88 -1.25 10.81 -2.42
N SER A 89 -2.17 11.69 -2.14
CA SER A 89 -3.55 11.28 -1.89
C SER A 89 -4.28 10.97 -3.20
N ALA A 90 -5.23 10.05 -3.12
CA ALA A 90 -6.06 9.66 -4.26
C ALA A 90 -6.84 10.85 -4.84
N SER A 91 -7.28 11.77 -4.01
CA SER A 91 -7.99 12.97 -4.46
C SER A 91 -7.13 13.87 -5.34
N ILE A 92 -5.88 14.09 -4.94
CA ILE A 92 -4.94 14.89 -5.73
C ILE A 92 -4.62 14.21 -7.05
N ALA A 93 -4.37 12.89 -7.01
CA ALA A 93 -4.12 12.13 -8.23
C ALA A 93 -5.28 12.22 -9.22
N LYS A 94 -6.50 12.15 -8.71
CA LYS A 94 -7.71 12.24 -9.52
C LYS A 94 -7.88 13.62 -10.14
N GLU A 95 -7.60 14.67 -9.39
CA GLU A 95 -7.66 16.04 -9.90
C GLU A 95 -6.62 16.29 -10.99
N GLU A 96 -5.39 15.83 -10.77
CA GLU A 96 -4.33 15.95 -11.77
C GLU A 96 -4.67 15.19 -13.06
N GLN A 97 -5.24 14.02 -12.93
CA GLN A 97 -5.68 13.24 -14.09
C GLN A 97 -6.78 13.98 -14.85
N LYS A 98 -7.74 14.53 -14.13
CA LYS A 98 -8.81 15.32 -14.73
C LYS A 98 -8.28 16.54 -15.48
N GLN A 99 -7.30 17.21 -14.90
CA GLN A 99 -6.65 18.36 -15.56
C GLN A 99 -5.89 17.95 -16.82
N ARG A 100 -5.16 16.82 -16.78
CA ARG A 100 -4.47 16.30 -17.96
C ARG A 100 -5.43 15.94 -19.08
N GLU A 101 -6.52 15.29 -18.75
CA GLU A 101 -7.57 14.93 -19.71
C GLU A 101 -8.21 16.19 -20.31
N ALA A 102 -8.46 17.20 -19.50
CA ALA A 102 -9.00 18.47 -19.98
C ALA A 102 -8.02 19.19 -20.92
N GLN A 103 -6.73 19.18 -20.60
CA GLN A 103 -5.71 19.75 -21.46
C GLN A 103 -5.58 19.00 -22.77
N GLN A 104 -5.55 17.68 -22.75
CA GLN A 104 -5.50 16.84 -23.94
C GLN A 104 -6.73 17.06 -24.82
N ARG A 105 -7.88 17.20 -24.21
CA ARG A 105 -9.10 17.49 -24.93
C ARG A 105 -9.07 18.86 -25.61
N ALA A 106 -8.52 19.85 -24.92
CA ALA A 106 -8.36 21.18 -25.46
C ALA A 106 -7.35 21.22 -26.63
N GLU A 107 -6.27 20.45 -26.52
CA GLU A 107 -5.27 20.34 -27.57
C GLU A 107 -5.76 19.49 -28.75
N ALA A 108 -6.59 18.51 -28.50
CA ALA A 108 -7.14 17.63 -29.53
C ALA A 108 -8.26 18.32 -30.32
N GLN A 109 -8.91 19.31 -29.76
CA GLN A 109 -9.84 20.11 -30.50
C GLN A 109 -9.03 21.09 -31.35
N PRO A 110 -9.09 20.96 -32.67
CA PRO A 110 -8.51 21.98 -33.50
C PRO A 110 -9.18 23.29 -33.13
N GLU A 111 -8.35 24.23 -32.85
CA GLU A 111 -8.85 25.55 -32.63
C GLU A 111 -9.92 25.83 -33.67
N ARG A 112 -11.10 25.91 -33.17
CA ARG A 112 -12.13 26.44 -34.01
C ARG A 112 -11.66 27.79 -34.46
N PRO A 113 -11.37 27.95 -35.71
CA PRO A 113 -10.93 29.25 -36.16
C PRO A 113 -11.95 30.25 -35.69
N PRO A 114 -11.51 31.35 -35.17
CA PRO A 114 -12.46 32.33 -34.73
C PRO A 114 -13.44 32.55 -35.84
N GLN A 115 -14.64 32.20 -35.56
CA GLN A 115 -15.66 32.49 -36.52
C GLN A 115 -15.57 33.92 -36.86
N PRO A 116 -15.27 34.23 -38.05
CA PRO A 116 -15.31 35.58 -38.42
C PRO A 116 -16.67 36.03 -38.07
N ALA A 117 -16.63 36.96 -37.40
CA ALA A 117 -17.81 37.60 -37.06
C ALA A 117 -18.47 38.08 -38.29
N GLU A 118 -18.60 37.40 -38.95
CA GLU A 118 -19.06 37.75 -39.89
C GLU A 118 -20.10 38.10 -40.15
N SER A 119 -20.31 37.83 -39.68
CA SER A 119 -21.33 38.24 -39.78
C SER A 119 -21.59 39.43 -40.09
N ALA A 120 -20.80 39.97 -40.04
CA ALA A 120 -20.96 40.99 -40.27
C ALA A 120 -21.33 41.35 -41.46
N ALA A 121 -21.43 40.96 -42.01
CA ALA A 121 -21.66 41.43 -42.90
C ALA A 121 -22.62 41.89 -43.27
N ARG A 122 -22.91 42.44 -43.49
CA ARG A 122 -23.66 42.98 -43.98
C ARG A 122 -24.23 43.10 -44.38
#